data_c5d6f6d55abcdcc4c51b229c5bf16031
#
_entry.id   c5d6f6d55abcdcc4c51b229c5bf16031
#
_cell.length_a   1.000
_cell.length_b   1.000
_cell.length_c   1.000
_cell.angle_alpha   90.00
_cell.angle_beta   90.00
_cell.angle_gamma   90.00
#
_symmetry.space_group_name_H-M   'P 1'
#
loop_
_entity.id
_entity.type
_entity.pdbx_description
1 polymer ?
#
loop_
_entity_poly.entity_id
_entity_poly.type
_entity_poly.pdbx_seq_one_letter_code
_entity_poly.pdbx_strand_id
1 'polypeptide(L)'
;MSLFFKSSQGDFILHEGDCRSVMRNDSLAQFDMVFADPPYFLSNGGFSVHAGKCVSVDKGAWDKSSGFHEDAEFTYSWLRACRDLMSEKATIWVCGTFHNIFTVANVLSELNFRILNSIVWQKTNPPPNISCRMFTHSTEFIVWARKSKKVPHYYNYDLMRKIAGNRQMTDVWRLPAIGRWEKMCGKHPAQKPISLVVRAILSSTVKGDRILDPFSGSSTTGIAANMLNRAFVGIEQSRDFLNISKDRYKSLLVNRDVWCQKIPDLKVVGDVSEL
;
A
#
# COMPACT_ATOMS: atom_id res chain seq x y z
N MET A 1 6.36 18.83 11.41
CA MET A 1 7.00 17.67 10.77
C MET A 1 8.07 17.16 11.71
N SER A 2 7.96 15.93 12.18
CA SER A 2 9.03 15.33 12.98
C SER A 2 9.52 14.04 12.29
N LEU A 3 10.83 13.97 12.06
CA LEU A 3 11.49 12.72 11.73
C LEU A 3 11.34 11.80 12.96
N PHE A 4 10.64 10.68 12.80
CA PHE A 4 10.44 9.71 13.87
C PHE A 4 11.56 8.67 13.91
N PHE A 5 11.93 8.15 12.75
CA PHE A 5 12.96 7.12 12.64
C PHE A 5 13.68 7.20 11.29
N LYS A 6 14.99 6.96 11.32
CA LYS A 6 15.80 6.78 10.13
C LYS A 6 16.76 5.62 10.39
N SER A 7 16.80 4.65 9.47
CA SER A 7 17.77 3.56 9.50
C SER A 7 19.21 4.09 9.36
N SER A 8 20.19 3.31 9.80
CA SER A 8 21.62 3.68 9.68
C SER A 8 22.06 3.88 8.23
N GLN A 9 21.47 3.14 7.30
CA GLN A 9 21.74 3.27 5.86
C GLN A 9 20.90 4.36 5.19
N GLY A 10 19.88 4.91 5.88
CA GLY A 10 19.00 5.92 5.33
C GLY A 10 17.98 5.41 4.31
N ASP A 11 17.83 4.11 4.20
CA ASP A 11 16.95 3.42 3.26
C ASP A 11 15.53 3.14 3.82
N PHE A 12 15.31 3.38 5.10
CA PHE A 12 14.02 3.28 5.77
C PHE A 12 13.80 4.49 6.67
N ILE A 13 12.86 5.35 6.30
CA ILE A 13 12.59 6.62 6.97
C ILE A 13 11.11 6.70 7.33
N LEU A 14 10.82 7.10 8.57
CA LEU A 14 9.46 7.35 9.06
C LEU A 14 9.32 8.78 9.54
N HIS A 15 8.25 9.44 9.10
CA HIS A 15 7.83 10.75 9.57
C HIS A 15 6.52 10.66 10.36
N GLU A 16 6.45 11.37 11.48
CA GLU A 16 5.23 11.53 12.28
C GLU A 16 4.47 12.78 11.84
N GLY A 17 3.21 12.62 11.44
CA GLY A 17 2.32 13.74 11.12
C GLY A 17 1.29 13.47 10.03
N ASP A 18 0.49 14.48 9.73
CA ASP A 18 -0.43 14.47 8.60
C ASP A 18 0.34 14.44 7.28
N CYS A 19 -0.01 13.49 6.41
CA CYS A 19 0.72 13.27 5.16
C CYS A 19 0.76 14.52 4.27
N ARG A 20 -0.31 15.29 4.21
CA ARG A 20 -0.39 16.52 3.41
C ARG A 20 0.58 17.58 3.92
N SER A 21 0.71 17.69 5.24
CA SER A 21 1.63 18.64 5.87
C SER A 21 3.09 18.21 5.73
N VAL A 22 3.36 16.91 5.87
CA VAL A 22 4.71 16.34 5.71
C VAL A 22 5.19 16.45 4.26
N MET A 23 4.33 16.12 3.30
CA MET A 23 4.67 16.13 1.86
C MET A 23 4.86 17.53 1.27
N ARG A 24 4.35 18.60 1.90
CA ARG A 24 4.59 19.98 1.47
C ARG A 24 6.01 20.48 1.78
N ASN A 25 6.80 19.68 2.47
CA ASN A 25 8.15 20.07 2.83
C ASN A 25 9.13 19.75 1.69
N ASP A 26 9.77 20.76 1.12
CA ASP A 26 10.71 20.66 0.00
C ASP A 26 11.94 19.78 0.27
N SER A 27 12.15 19.31 1.51
CA SER A 27 13.25 18.40 1.85
C SER A 27 13.03 16.95 1.39
N LEU A 28 11.81 16.58 0.97
CA LEU A 28 11.53 15.26 0.43
C LEU A 28 11.95 15.24 -1.05
N ALA A 29 12.95 14.41 -1.37
CA ALA A 29 13.38 14.19 -2.74
C ALA A 29 12.35 13.38 -3.52
N GLN A 30 12.45 13.37 -4.86
CA GLN A 30 11.54 12.67 -5.75
C GLN A 30 11.44 11.15 -5.47
N PHE A 31 10.26 10.60 -5.74
CA PHE A 31 9.94 9.18 -5.60
C PHE A 31 9.61 8.55 -6.95
N ASP A 32 9.99 7.28 -7.10
CA ASP A 32 9.76 6.50 -8.31
C ASP A 32 8.45 5.71 -8.23
N MET A 33 7.97 5.45 -7.02
CA MET A 33 6.70 4.81 -6.76
C MET A 33 6.03 5.41 -5.52
N VAL A 34 4.71 5.54 -5.58
CA VAL A 34 3.85 5.76 -4.41
C VAL A 34 2.97 4.52 -4.25
N PHE A 35 2.91 3.98 -3.04
CA PHE A 35 1.92 2.98 -2.64
C PHE A 35 1.10 3.55 -1.50
N ALA A 36 -0.21 3.68 -1.68
CA ALA A 36 -1.10 4.33 -0.73
C ALA A 36 -2.28 3.44 -0.35
N ASP A 37 -2.50 3.29 0.95
CA ASP A 37 -3.70 2.67 1.53
C ASP A 37 -4.45 3.73 2.36
N PRO A 38 -5.14 4.70 1.72
CA PRO A 38 -5.78 5.82 2.38
C PRO A 38 -6.95 5.37 3.25
N PRO A 39 -7.50 6.25 4.12
CA PRO A 39 -8.79 6.02 4.77
C PRO A 39 -9.87 5.66 3.75
N TYR A 40 -10.72 4.67 4.10
CA TYR A 40 -11.84 4.26 3.26
C TYR A 40 -13.16 4.90 3.68
N PHE A 41 -13.11 5.67 4.78
CA PHE A 41 -14.26 6.38 5.35
C PHE A 41 -15.42 5.46 5.77
N LEU A 42 -15.07 4.27 6.31
CA LEU A 42 -16.03 3.23 6.67
C LEU A 42 -16.35 3.16 8.18
N SER A 43 -15.66 3.94 9.01
CA SER A 43 -15.78 3.91 10.46
C SER A 43 -16.95 4.76 10.98
N ASN A 44 -18.13 4.67 10.33
CA ASN A 44 -19.36 5.42 10.68
C ASN A 44 -20.35 4.58 11.49
N GLY A 45 -19.87 3.56 12.19
CA GLY A 45 -20.71 2.57 12.88
C GLY A 45 -20.97 1.34 11.97
N GLY A 46 -21.04 0.19 12.57
CA GLY A 46 -21.26 -1.07 11.89
C GLY A 46 -20.56 -2.23 12.59
N PHE A 47 -20.96 -3.45 12.21
CA PHE A 47 -20.40 -4.66 12.79
C PHE A 47 -20.02 -5.65 11.68
N SER A 48 -18.97 -6.43 11.93
CA SER A 48 -18.53 -7.55 11.12
C SER A 48 -18.33 -8.78 12.01
N VAL A 49 -18.12 -9.96 11.43
CA VAL A 49 -17.77 -11.16 12.19
C VAL A 49 -16.32 -11.52 11.92
N HIS A 50 -15.58 -11.73 13.01
CA HIS A 50 -14.24 -12.29 12.94
C HIS A 50 -14.15 -13.50 13.87
N ALA A 51 -13.83 -14.67 13.31
CA ALA A 51 -13.74 -15.95 14.04
C ALA A 51 -15.03 -16.25 14.86
N GLY A 52 -16.21 -16.02 14.30
CA GLY A 52 -17.50 -16.28 14.93
C GLY A 52 -17.96 -15.21 15.95
N LYS A 53 -17.16 -14.16 16.18
CA LYS A 53 -17.51 -13.06 17.11
C LYS A 53 -17.89 -11.80 16.33
N CYS A 54 -18.95 -11.13 16.79
CA CYS A 54 -19.32 -9.80 16.30
C CYS A 54 -18.24 -8.79 16.76
N VAL A 55 -17.67 -8.06 15.80
CA VAL A 55 -16.65 -7.04 16.05
C VAL A 55 -17.04 -5.75 15.37
N SER A 56 -16.77 -4.60 16.02
CA SER A 56 -16.96 -3.30 15.40
C SER A 56 -16.06 -3.16 14.17
N VAL A 57 -16.58 -2.52 13.11
CA VAL A 57 -15.78 -2.14 11.93
C VAL A 57 -15.09 -0.79 12.12
N ASP A 58 -15.31 -0.10 13.24
CA ASP A 58 -14.67 1.17 13.56
C ASP A 58 -13.14 0.94 13.70
N LYS A 59 -12.39 1.61 12.84
CA LYS A 59 -10.92 1.55 12.80
C LYS A 59 -10.28 2.75 13.51
N GLY A 60 -11.09 3.70 13.94
CA GLY A 60 -10.66 4.93 14.60
C GLY A 60 -11.10 6.21 13.91
N ALA A 61 -10.82 7.34 14.55
CA ALA A 61 -11.27 8.66 14.07
C ALA A 61 -10.73 9.01 12.67
N TRP A 62 -9.59 8.45 12.30
CA TRP A 62 -8.94 8.70 11.00
C TRP A 62 -9.69 8.09 9.80
N ASP A 63 -10.61 7.13 10.03
CA ASP A 63 -11.38 6.44 8.97
C ASP A 63 -12.87 6.85 8.99
N LYS A 64 -13.22 7.95 9.68
CA LYS A 64 -14.57 8.50 9.68
C LYS A 64 -14.78 9.40 8.47
N SER A 65 -15.96 9.28 7.84
CA SER A 65 -16.41 10.21 6.81
C SER A 65 -16.85 11.52 7.44
N SER A 66 -16.46 12.62 6.83
CA SER A 66 -16.98 13.97 7.13
C SER A 66 -18.03 14.42 6.13
N GLY A 67 -18.33 13.59 5.12
CA GLY A 67 -19.22 13.88 4.01
C GLY A 67 -18.53 13.67 2.66
N PHE A 68 -19.33 13.45 1.61
CA PHE A 68 -18.79 13.12 0.28
C PHE A 68 -17.83 14.18 -0.27
N HIS A 69 -18.15 15.46 -0.07
CA HIS A 69 -17.32 16.56 -0.59
C HIS A 69 -16.00 16.68 0.15
N GLU A 70 -16.03 16.60 1.46
CA GLU A 70 -14.85 16.68 2.33
C GLU A 70 -13.91 15.48 2.10
N ASP A 71 -14.47 14.28 1.94
CA ASP A 71 -13.72 13.06 1.64
C ASP A 71 -13.06 13.14 0.24
N ALA A 72 -13.75 13.75 -0.74
CA ALA A 72 -13.20 13.98 -2.08
C ALA A 72 -12.10 15.05 -2.06
N GLU A 73 -12.27 16.15 -1.33
CA GLU A 73 -11.26 17.20 -1.15
C GLU A 73 -10.01 16.66 -0.44
N PHE A 74 -10.21 15.86 0.61
CA PHE A 74 -9.09 15.16 1.26
C PHE A 74 -8.35 14.30 0.24
N THR A 75 -9.08 13.51 -0.55
CA THR A 75 -8.51 12.63 -1.58
C THR A 75 -7.72 13.43 -2.61
N TYR A 76 -8.25 14.54 -3.08
CA TYR A 76 -7.57 15.45 -4.02
C TYR A 76 -6.28 16.01 -3.42
N SER A 77 -6.35 16.49 -2.18
CA SER A 77 -5.22 17.18 -1.54
C SER A 77 -3.99 16.29 -1.35
N TRP A 78 -4.16 15.05 -0.89
CA TRP A 78 -3.02 14.16 -0.71
C TRP A 78 -2.52 13.57 -2.04
N LEU A 79 -3.41 13.27 -3.00
CA LEU A 79 -3.00 12.80 -4.33
C LEU A 79 -2.20 13.86 -5.08
N ARG A 80 -2.59 15.13 -4.98
CA ARG A 80 -1.83 16.26 -5.53
C ARG A 80 -0.45 16.34 -4.90
N ALA A 81 -0.36 16.29 -3.57
CA ALA A 81 0.93 16.32 -2.87
C ALA A 81 1.84 15.13 -3.26
N CYS A 82 1.29 13.92 -3.41
CA CYS A 82 2.04 12.79 -3.95
C CYS A 82 2.56 13.08 -5.36
N ARG A 83 1.69 13.60 -6.24
CA ARG A 83 2.05 13.91 -7.62
C ARG A 83 3.23 14.87 -7.73
N ASP A 84 3.27 15.88 -6.88
CA ASP A 84 4.32 16.89 -6.86
C ASP A 84 5.69 16.27 -6.48
N LEU A 85 5.70 15.25 -5.62
CA LEU A 85 6.90 14.52 -5.18
C LEU A 85 7.30 13.35 -6.11
N MET A 86 6.50 12.98 -7.09
CA MET A 86 6.78 11.87 -8.00
C MET A 86 7.72 12.28 -9.13
N SER A 87 8.64 11.41 -9.51
CA SER A 87 9.42 11.54 -10.75
C SER A 87 8.52 11.39 -11.98
N GLU A 88 8.98 11.84 -13.17
CA GLU A 88 8.18 11.74 -14.40
C GLU A 88 7.88 10.30 -14.82
N LYS A 89 8.72 9.34 -14.46
CA LYS A 89 8.53 7.90 -14.72
C LYS A 89 7.68 7.19 -13.67
N ALA A 90 7.41 7.88 -12.56
CA ALA A 90 6.80 7.27 -11.39
C ALA A 90 5.39 6.75 -11.63
N THR A 91 5.06 5.73 -10.85
CA THR A 91 3.69 5.18 -10.77
C THR A 91 3.13 5.32 -9.36
N ILE A 92 1.81 5.32 -9.28
CA ILE A 92 1.07 5.32 -8.02
C ILE A 92 0.11 4.14 -7.99
N TRP A 93 0.05 3.49 -6.83
CA TRP A 93 -0.83 2.39 -6.50
C TRP A 93 -1.70 2.80 -5.33
N VAL A 94 -3.01 2.87 -5.53
CA VAL A 94 -3.94 3.32 -4.51
C VAL A 94 -4.94 2.22 -4.20
N CYS A 95 -4.90 1.71 -2.98
CA CYS A 95 -5.86 0.73 -2.47
C CYS A 95 -7.21 1.38 -2.15
N GLY A 96 -8.28 0.59 -2.30
CA GLY A 96 -9.61 1.02 -1.94
C GLY A 96 -10.64 -0.10 -2.01
N THR A 97 -11.84 0.23 -1.54
CA THR A 97 -13.03 -0.58 -1.72
C THR A 97 -14.00 0.14 -2.66
N PHE A 98 -15.13 -0.48 -2.98
CA PHE A 98 -16.15 0.18 -3.82
C PHE A 98 -16.68 1.50 -3.23
N HIS A 99 -16.46 1.77 -1.94
CA HIS A 99 -16.91 3.00 -1.30
C HIS A 99 -16.09 4.24 -1.71
N ASN A 100 -14.78 4.08 -1.94
CA ASN A 100 -13.87 5.21 -2.20
C ASN A 100 -13.10 5.12 -3.52
N ILE A 101 -12.99 3.94 -4.13
CA ILE A 101 -12.11 3.74 -5.30
C ILE A 101 -12.54 4.54 -6.53
N PHE A 102 -13.82 4.79 -6.71
CA PHE A 102 -14.33 5.61 -7.82
C PHE A 102 -13.96 7.08 -7.66
N THR A 103 -14.03 7.61 -6.42
CA THR A 103 -13.56 8.96 -6.11
C THR A 103 -12.05 9.07 -6.36
N VAL A 104 -11.27 8.09 -5.94
CA VAL A 104 -9.83 8.01 -6.21
C VAL A 104 -9.54 8.05 -7.72
N ALA A 105 -10.24 7.23 -8.52
CA ALA A 105 -10.04 7.19 -9.96
C ALA A 105 -10.40 8.51 -10.66
N ASN A 106 -11.48 9.16 -10.23
CA ASN A 106 -11.89 10.46 -10.75
C ASN A 106 -10.84 11.54 -10.43
N VAL A 107 -10.37 11.60 -9.18
CA VAL A 107 -9.35 12.57 -8.75
C VAL A 107 -8.01 12.33 -9.47
N LEU A 108 -7.59 11.07 -9.65
CA LEU A 108 -6.39 10.75 -10.43
C LEU A 108 -6.52 11.29 -11.88
N SER A 109 -7.69 11.15 -12.48
CA SER A 109 -7.95 11.65 -13.84
C SER A 109 -7.92 13.18 -13.89
N GLU A 110 -8.52 13.85 -12.91
CA GLU A 110 -8.51 15.31 -12.76
C GLU A 110 -7.08 15.85 -12.58
N LEU A 111 -6.26 15.17 -11.77
CA LEU A 111 -4.85 15.47 -11.58
C LEU A 111 -3.96 15.06 -12.76
N ASN A 112 -4.55 14.70 -13.93
CA ASN A 112 -3.81 14.32 -15.13
C ASN A 112 -2.89 13.09 -14.99
N PHE A 113 -3.17 12.17 -14.10
CA PHE A 113 -2.58 10.84 -14.15
C PHE A 113 -3.14 10.05 -15.34
N ARG A 114 -2.37 9.06 -15.82
CA ARG A 114 -2.89 8.04 -16.73
C ARG A 114 -3.13 6.76 -15.95
N ILE A 115 -4.39 6.39 -15.76
CA ILE A 115 -4.75 5.11 -15.16
C ILE A 115 -4.32 4.00 -16.12
N LEU A 116 -3.64 2.99 -15.60
CA LEU A 116 -3.13 1.82 -16.33
C LEU A 116 -4.05 0.62 -16.13
N ASN A 117 -4.34 0.28 -14.88
CA ASN A 117 -5.23 -0.82 -14.50
C ASN A 117 -6.06 -0.48 -13.26
N SER A 118 -7.23 -1.12 -13.17
CA SER A 118 -7.95 -1.32 -11.93
C SER A 118 -7.80 -2.78 -11.53
N ILE A 119 -6.88 -3.05 -10.59
CA ILE A 119 -6.58 -4.40 -10.15
C ILE A 119 -7.60 -4.83 -9.11
N VAL A 120 -8.11 -6.04 -9.26
CA VAL A 120 -9.01 -6.69 -8.30
C VAL A 120 -8.20 -7.65 -7.43
N TRP A 121 -8.01 -7.29 -6.17
CA TRP A 121 -7.49 -8.24 -5.19
C TRP A 121 -8.63 -9.11 -4.68
N GLN A 122 -8.67 -10.37 -5.14
CA GLN A 122 -9.62 -11.38 -4.69
C GLN A 122 -9.04 -12.10 -3.46
N LYS A 123 -9.69 -11.90 -2.31
CA LYS A 123 -9.33 -12.59 -1.05
C LYS A 123 -9.71 -14.05 -1.14
N THR A 124 -8.79 -14.96 -0.82
CA THR A 124 -9.07 -16.40 -0.79
C THR A 124 -9.85 -16.83 0.46
N ASN A 125 -9.91 -15.97 1.48
CA ASN A 125 -10.55 -16.19 2.77
C ASN A 125 -11.35 -14.97 3.25
N PRO A 126 -12.38 -14.53 2.48
CA PRO A 126 -13.17 -13.36 2.85
C PRO A 126 -14.02 -13.64 4.10
N PRO A 127 -14.31 -12.62 4.93
CA PRO A 127 -15.25 -12.75 6.02
C PRO A 127 -16.66 -12.94 5.48
N PRO A 128 -17.53 -13.72 6.17
CA PRO A 128 -18.91 -13.93 5.72
C PRO A 128 -19.76 -12.67 5.82
N ASN A 129 -20.78 -12.56 4.97
CA ASN A 129 -21.80 -11.52 5.10
C ASN A 129 -22.84 -11.96 6.14
N ILE A 130 -22.93 -11.23 7.25
CA ILE A 130 -23.82 -11.55 8.37
C ILE A 130 -25.29 -11.30 8.04
N SER A 131 -25.58 -10.26 7.26
CA SER A 131 -26.95 -9.87 6.94
C SER A 131 -27.65 -10.86 6.00
N CYS A 132 -26.88 -11.67 5.26
CA CYS A 132 -27.37 -12.58 4.22
C CYS A 132 -28.27 -11.91 3.17
N ARG A 133 -28.12 -10.58 2.97
CA ARG A 133 -28.96 -9.77 2.07
C ARG A 133 -28.17 -9.23 0.87
N MET A 134 -26.90 -9.53 0.75
CA MET A 134 -26.03 -9.15 -0.36
C MET A 134 -24.91 -10.16 -0.52
N PHE A 135 -24.22 -10.11 -1.65
CA PHE A 135 -23.06 -10.95 -1.86
C PHE A 135 -21.94 -10.65 -0.84
N THR A 136 -21.17 -11.69 -0.49
CA THR A 136 -20.00 -11.54 0.37
C THR A 136 -18.94 -10.70 -0.32
N HIS A 137 -18.48 -9.64 0.33
CA HIS A 137 -17.41 -8.79 -0.18
C HIS A 137 -16.07 -9.53 -0.12
N SER A 138 -15.70 -10.14 -1.24
CA SER A 138 -14.48 -10.95 -1.38
C SER A 138 -13.34 -10.20 -2.06
N THR A 139 -13.57 -8.95 -2.49
CA THR A 139 -12.61 -8.18 -3.28
C THR A 139 -12.31 -6.82 -2.66
N GLU A 140 -11.08 -6.34 -2.88
CA GLU A 140 -10.69 -4.94 -2.80
C GLU A 140 -10.08 -4.52 -4.14
N PHE A 141 -9.99 -3.22 -4.37
CA PHE A 141 -9.48 -2.65 -5.62
C PHE A 141 -8.15 -1.95 -5.39
N ILE A 142 -7.33 -1.93 -6.44
CA ILE A 142 -6.11 -1.14 -6.46
C ILE A 142 -6.04 -0.43 -7.80
N VAL A 143 -6.13 0.89 -7.80
CA VAL A 143 -5.89 1.66 -9.02
C VAL A 143 -4.39 1.86 -9.20
N TRP A 144 -3.88 1.40 -10.34
CA TRP A 144 -2.53 1.64 -10.77
C TRP A 144 -2.51 2.72 -11.85
N ALA A 145 -1.76 3.79 -11.62
CA ALA A 145 -1.65 4.91 -12.55
C ALA A 145 -0.21 5.40 -12.67
N ARG A 146 0.11 6.06 -13.80
CA ARG A 146 1.40 6.75 -14.00
C ARG A 146 1.22 8.26 -14.00
N LYS A 147 2.25 8.98 -13.52
CA LYS A 147 2.25 10.45 -13.45
C LYS A 147 2.16 11.08 -14.83
N SER A 148 3.08 10.73 -15.73
CA SER A 148 3.18 11.36 -17.03
C SER A 148 2.38 10.63 -18.10
N LYS A 149 1.65 11.36 -18.96
CA LYS A 149 1.02 10.80 -20.16
C LYS A 149 2.01 10.58 -21.29
N LYS A 150 3.16 11.28 -21.26
CA LYS A 150 4.18 11.29 -22.34
C LYS A 150 5.34 10.35 -22.03
N VAL A 151 5.87 10.38 -20.80
CA VAL A 151 7.02 9.58 -20.40
C VAL A 151 6.54 8.18 -20.00
N PRO A 152 7.07 7.11 -20.61
CA PRO A 152 6.72 5.75 -20.23
C PRO A 152 7.21 5.43 -18.80
N HIS A 153 6.39 4.69 -18.07
CA HIS A 153 6.75 4.13 -16.78
C HIS A 153 7.54 2.82 -16.96
N TYR A 154 8.23 2.40 -15.91
CA TYR A 154 8.84 1.08 -15.87
C TYR A 154 7.76 0.02 -15.57
N TYR A 155 7.82 -1.11 -16.30
CA TYR A 155 7.04 -2.31 -16.03
C TYR A 155 7.88 -3.55 -16.29
N ASN A 156 8.05 -4.39 -15.27
CA ASN A 156 8.84 -5.62 -15.38
C ASN A 156 7.99 -6.76 -15.96
N TYR A 157 7.76 -6.70 -17.26
CA TYR A 157 6.91 -7.65 -17.97
C TYR A 157 7.40 -9.09 -17.85
N ASP A 158 8.70 -9.33 -18.03
CA ASP A 158 9.26 -10.69 -18.03
C ASP A 158 9.17 -11.34 -16.65
N LEU A 159 9.43 -10.58 -15.59
CA LEU A 159 9.28 -11.06 -14.23
C LEU A 159 7.80 -11.35 -13.90
N MET A 160 6.90 -10.45 -14.27
CA MET A 160 5.45 -10.66 -14.04
C MET A 160 4.94 -11.88 -14.81
N ARG A 161 5.42 -12.10 -16.03
CA ARG A 161 5.13 -13.29 -16.81
C ARG A 161 5.67 -14.56 -16.13
N LYS A 162 6.90 -14.53 -15.62
CA LYS A 162 7.50 -15.65 -14.87
C LYS A 162 6.67 -16.00 -13.63
N ILE A 163 6.29 -15.01 -12.83
CA ILE A 163 5.45 -15.18 -11.64
C ILE A 163 4.06 -15.75 -12.01
N ALA A 164 3.53 -15.39 -13.15
CA ALA A 164 2.24 -15.89 -13.65
C ALA A 164 2.32 -17.25 -14.37
N GLY A 165 3.42 -18.00 -14.21
CA GLY A 165 3.60 -19.31 -14.84
C GLY A 165 3.77 -19.24 -16.35
N ASN A 166 4.58 -18.31 -16.84
CA ASN A 166 4.87 -18.01 -18.24
C ASN A 166 3.68 -17.53 -19.08
N ARG A 167 2.66 -16.96 -18.42
CA ARG A 167 1.51 -16.29 -19.06
C ARG A 167 1.53 -14.80 -18.74
N GLN A 168 0.81 -13.99 -19.49
CA GLN A 168 0.58 -12.60 -19.10
C GLN A 168 -0.16 -12.55 -17.77
N MET A 169 0.36 -11.76 -16.82
CA MET A 169 -0.31 -11.55 -15.55
C MET A 169 -1.56 -10.70 -15.78
N THR A 170 -2.67 -11.15 -15.24
CA THR A 170 -3.96 -10.44 -15.31
C THR A 170 -4.12 -9.46 -14.16
N ASP A 171 -5.14 -8.64 -14.24
CA ASP A 171 -5.52 -7.65 -13.22
C ASP A 171 -6.38 -8.24 -12.08
N VAL A 172 -6.62 -9.55 -12.07
CA VAL A 172 -7.25 -10.26 -10.94
C VAL A 172 -6.20 -11.03 -10.15
N TRP A 173 -5.91 -10.55 -8.94
CA TRP A 173 -4.90 -11.14 -8.06
C TRP A 173 -5.55 -11.92 -6.93
N ARG A 174 -5.44 -13.24 -6.98
CA ARG A 174 -5.92 -14.14 -5.92
C ARG A 174 -4.84 -14.29 -4.85
N LEU A 175 -4.97 -13.55 -3.76
CA LEU A 175 -4.03 -13.54 -2.65
C LEU A 175 -4.79 -13.66 -1.32
N PRO A 176 -4.24 -14.38 -0.33
CA PRO A 176 -4.83 -14.43 1.00
C PRO A 176 -4.78 -13.06 1.68
N ALA A 177 -5.68 -12.85 2.62
CA ALA A 177 -5.54 -11.77 3.60
C ALA A 177 -4.30 -12.02 4.47
N ILE A 178 -3.93 -10.99 5.25
CA ILE A 178 -2.74 -10.98 6.11
C ILE A 178 -2.60 -12.25 6.96
N GLY A 179 -1.42 -12.86 6.94
CA GLY A 179 -1.07 -14.03 7.73
C GLY A 179 -0.74 -13.70 9.20
N ARG A 180 -0.78 -14.70 10.08
CA ARG A 180 -0.42 -14.52 11.51
C ARG A 180 1.02 -14.06 11.67
N TRP A 181 1.94 -14.54 10.86
CA TRP A 181 3.36 -14.21 10.91
C TRP A 181 3.65 -12.73 10.59
N GLU A 182 2.77 -12.08 9.85
CA GLU A 182 2.88 -10.66 9.53
C GLU A 182 2.48 -9.73 10.69
N LYS A 183 1.87 -10.30 11.75
CA LYS A 183 1.35 -9.59 12.94
C LYS A 183 2.23 -9.75 14.18
N MET A 184 3.41 -10.34 14.06
CA MET A 184 4.25 -10.70 15.23
C MET A 184 4.70 -9.48 16.04
N CYS A 185 4.93 -8.33 15.40
CA CYS A 185 5.35 -7.10 16.07
C CYS A 185 4.19 -6.20 16.51
N GLY A 186 2.94 -6.64 16.35
CA GLY A 186 1.75 -5.87 16.70
C GLY A 186 0.66 -5.98 15.64
N LYS A 187 -0.50 -5.37 15.91
CA LYS A 187 -1.67 -5.41 15.03
C LYS A 187 -1.99 -4.00 14.54
N HIS A 188 -2.10 -3.85 13.23
CA HIS A 188 -2.73 -2.71 12.60
C HIS A 188 -4.08 -3.14 12.01
N PRO A 189 -5.19 -2.41 12.22
CA PRO A 189 -6.54 -2.87 11.84
C PRO A 189 -6.73 -3.02 10.33
N ALA A 190 -6.02 -2.22 9.54
CA ALA A 190 -6.12 -2.20 8.07
C ALA A 190 -4.83 -2.68 7.38
N GLN A 191 -3.97 -3.46 8.04
CA GLN A 191 -2.70 -3.90 7.46
C GLN A 191 -2.93 -4.70 6.16
N LYS A 192 -2.24 -4.32 5.08
CA LYS A 192 -2.26 -5.07 3.81
C LYS A 192 -1.32 -6.28 3.84
N PRO A 193 -1.63 -7.38 3.13
CA PRO A 193 -0.73 -8.51 3.01
C PRO A 193 0.53 -8.12 2.23
N ILE A 194 1.69 -8.54 2.73
CA ILE A 194 2.98 -8.19 2.15
C ILE A 194 3.14 -8.71 0.71
N SER A 195 2.55 -9.86 0.39
CA SER A 195 2.58 -10.44 -0.96
C SER A 195 1.96 -9.53 -2.02
N LEU A 196 0.91 -8.77 -1.66
CA LEU A 196 0.27 -7.81 -2.55
C LEU A 196 1.20 -6.65 -2.86
N VAL A 197 1.85 -6.10 -1.83
CA VAL A 197 2.77 -4.96 -1.95
C VAL A 197 4.06 -5.37 -2.68
N VAL A 198 4.60 -6.55 -2.38
CA VAL A 198 5.77 -7.11 -3.08
C VAL A 198 5.52 -7.20 -4.57
N ARG A 199 4.35 -7.70 -5.00
CA ARG A 199 3.99 -7.78 -6.42
C ARG A 199 3.93 -6.41 -7.09
N ALA A 200 3.32 -5.43 -6.44
CA ALA A 200 3.27 -4.07 -6.95
C ALA A 200 4.67 -3.45 -7.10
N ILE A 201 5.55 -3.63 -6.11
CA ILE A 201 6.93 -3.14 -6.14
C ILE A 201 7.74 -3.82 -7.25
N LEU A 202 7.69 -5.17 -7.34
CA LEU A 202 8.40 -5.93 -8.37
C LEU A 202 7.97 -5.57 -9.79
N SER A 203 6.69 -5.22 -9.97
CA SER A 203 6.17 -4.88 -11.29
C SER A 203 6.58 -3.50 -11.78
N SER A 204 6.79 -2.53 -10.89
CA SER A 204 6.87 -1.10 -11.26
C SER A 204 8.12 -0.37 -10.79
N THR A 205 9.10 -1.08 -10.19
CA THR A 205 10.36 -0.47 -9.69
C THR A 205 11.57 -1.34 -9.97
N VAL A 206 12.76 -0.72 -9.94
CA VAL A 206 14.06 -1.39 -9.96
C VAL A 206 14.78 -1.19 -8.62
N LYS A 207 15.85 -1.97 -8.39
CA LYS A 207 16.72 -1.84 -7.22
C LYS A 207 17.22 -0.40 -7.05
N GLY A 208 17.12 0.12 -5.83
CA GLY A 208 17.54 1.47 -5.50
C GLY A 208 16.47 2.55 -5.68
N ASP A 209 15.35 2.24 -6.36
CA ASP A 209 14.21 3.16 -6.47
C ASP A 209 13.66 3.55 -5.10
N ARG A 210 13.04 4.73 -5.05
CA ARG A 210 12.49 5.34 -3.84
C ARG A 210 10.98 5.22 -3.82
N ILE A 211 10.45 4.69 -2.73
CA ILE A 211 9.02 4.43 -2.53
C ILE A 211 8.48 5.30 -1.40
N LEU A 212 7.38 6.01 -1.67
CA LEU A 212 6.63 6.77 -0.68
C LEU A 212 5.35 6.02 -0.30
N ASP A 213 5.07 5.96 0.99
CA ASP A 213 3.75 5.57 1.51
C ASP A 213 3.22 6.68 2.43
N PRO A 214 2.23 7.45 1.96
CA PRO A 214 1.68 8.57 2.73
C PRO A 214 0.75 8.13 3.87
N PHE A 215 0.40 6.83 3.94
CA PHE A 215 -0.48 6.24 4.97
C PHE A 215 0.14 4.95 5.50
N SER A 216 1.38 5.05 5.99
CA SER A 216 2.23 3.88 6.14
C SER A 216 1.74 2.88 7.20
N GLY A 217 0.93 3.29 8.15
CA GLY A 217 0.41 2.43 9.21
C GLY A 217 1.54 1.66 9.89
N SER A 218 1.50 0.32 9.77
CA SER A 218 2.57 -0.56 10.26
C SER A 218 3.68 -0.81 9.22
N SER A 219 3.77 0.02 8.18
CA SER A 219 4.81 0.04 7.12
C SER A 219 4.99 -1.27 6.35
N THR A 220 3.91 -1.93 5.96
CA THR A 220 4.03 -3.11 5.09
C THR A 220 4.74 -2.77 3.78
N THR A 221 4.49 -1.58 3.23
CA THR A 221 5.18 -1.05 2.04
C THR A 221 6.68 -0.91 2.29
N GLY A 222 7.07 -0.34 3.42
CA GLY A 222 8.49 -0.16 3.77
C GLY A 222 9.22 -1.48 3.97
N ILE A 223 8.58 -2.44 4.62
CA ILE A 223 9.14 -3.78 4.80
C ILE A 223 9.34 -4.47 3.43
N ALA A 224 8.34 -4.40 2.55
CA ALA A 224 8.44 -4.96 1.20
C ALA A 224 9.52 -4.25 0.36
N ALA A 225 9.60 -2.91 0.44
CA ALA A 225 10.59 -2.10 -0.25
C ALA A 225 12.03 -2.49 0.16
N ASN A 226 12.31 -2.50 1.45
CA ASN A 226 13.63 -2.88 1.96
C ASN A 226 13.99 -4.35 1.72
N MET A 227 13.00 -5.25 1.78
CA MET A 227 13.18 -6.66 1.40
C MET A 227 13.69 -6.79 -0.04
N LEU A 228 13.30 -5.87 -0.90
CA LEU A 228 13.61 -5.82 -2.32
C LEU A 228 14.72 -4.81 -2.68
N ASN A 229 15.47 -4.29 -1.71
CA ASN A 229 16.54 -3.31 -1.89
C ASN A 229 16.06 -1.97 -2.50
N ARG A 230 14.87 -1.51 -2.16
CA ARG A 230 14.33 -0.18 -2.47
C ARG A 230 14.38 0.68 -1.23
N ALA A 231 14.59 1.99 -1.42
CA ALA A 231 14.50 2.94 -0.32
C ALA A 231 13.03 3.32 -0.04
N PHE A 232 12.72 3.58 1.21
CA PHE A 232 11.37 3.81 1.68
C PHE A 232 11.25 5.06 2.54
N VAL A 233 10.18 5.82 2.31
CA VAL A 233 9.72 6.89 3.19
C VAL A 233 8.26 6.65 3.52
N GLY A 234 7.95 6.51 4.80
CA GLY A 234 6.59 6.37 5.32
C GLY A 234 6.16 7.55 6.15
N ILE A 235 4.88 7.90 6.04
CA ILE A 235 4.25 8.95 6.86
C ILE A 235 3.10 8.33 7.63
N GLU A 236 3.05 8.57 8.94
CA GLU A 236 2.01 8.05 9.82
C GLU A 236 1.73 9.05 10.97
N GLN A 237 0.46 9.18 11.35
CA GLN A 237 0.05 10.07 12.45
C GLN A 237 0.15 9.39 13.80
N SER A 238 -0.10 8.09 13.85
CA SER A 238 -0.13 7.31 15.08
C SER A 238 1.26 6.88 15.49
N ARG A 239 1.71 7.38 16.63
CA ARG A 239 3.00 7.00 17.23
C ARG A 239 3.08 5.51 17.57
N ASP A 240 1.95 4.88 17.89
CA ASP A 240 1.89 3.45 18.17
C ASP A 240 2.16 2.64 16.90
N PHE A 241 1.59 3.05 15.76
CA PHE A 241 1.86 2.38 14.48
C PHE A 241 3.28 2.62 13.99
N LEU A 242 3.84 3.80 14.24
CA LEU A 242 5.26 4.08 13.98
C LEU A 242 6.20 3.18 14.80
N ASN A 243 5.88 2.91 16.06
CA ASN A 243 6.63 1.97 16.90
C ASN A 243 6.55 0.54 16.33
N ILE A 244 5.34 0.08 15.95
CA ILE A 244 5.15 -1.21 15.28
C ILE A 244 5.99 -1.28 13.99
N SER A 245 6.00 -0.21 13.19
CA SER A 245 6.77 -0.11 11.95
C SER A 245 8.27 -0.28 12.20
N LYS A 246 8.80 0.42 13.20
CA LYS A 246 10.20 0.32 13.61
C LYS A 246 10.58 -1.09 14.07
N ASP A 247 9.71 -1.75 14.84
CA ASP A 247 9.97 -3.10 15.33
C ASP A 247 9.88 -4.14 14.19
N ARG A 248 8.96 -3.96 13.27
CA ARG A 248 8.90 -4.77 12.02
C ARG A 248 10.15 -4.61 11.18
N TYR A 249 10.66 -3.38 11.02
CA TYR A 249 11.92 -3.15 10.31
C TYR A 249 13.09 -3.86 10.98
N LYS A 250 13.22 -3.75 12.31
CA LYS A 250 14.27 -4.49 13.06
C LYS A 250 14.12 -6.01 12.89
N SER A 251 12.90 -6.53 12.92
CA SER A 251 12.61 -7.94 12.69
C SER A 251 12.98 -8.38 11.28
N LEU A 252 12.78 -7.53 10.26
CA LEU A 252 13.20 -7.80 8.90
C LEU A 252 14.71 -7.98 8.79
N LEU A 253 15.51 -7.13 9.45
CA LEU A 253 16.98 -7.22 9.40
C LEU A 253 17.52 -8.58 9.88
N VAL A 254 16.82 -9.22 10.80
CA VAL A 254 17.20 -10.52 11.38
C VAL A 254 16.59 -11.70 10.60
N ASN A 255 15.40 -11.53 10.03
CA ASN A 255 14.57 -12.63 9.52
C ASN A 255 14.28 -12.52 8.01
N ARG A 256 15.05 -11.74 7.25
CA ARG A 256 14.78 -11.44 5.83
C ARG A 256 14.54 -12.71 5.01
N ASP A 257 15.43 -13.68 5.10
CA ASP A 257 15.35 -14.92 4.31
C ASP A 257 14.10 -15.74 4.65
N VAL A 258 13.79 -15.83 5.95
CA VAL A 258 12.58 -16.51 6.43
C VAL A 258 11.31 -15.84 5.90
N TRP A 259 11.30 -14.51 5.80
CA TRP A 259 10.16 -13.77 5.29
C TRP A 259 10.05 -13.91 3.76
N CYS A 260 11.16 -13.85 3.03
CA CYS A 260 11.18 -14.08 1.59
C CYS A 260 10.60 -15.46 1.23
N GLN A 261 10.93 -16.49 1.98
CA GLN A 261 10.41 -17.85 1.78
C GLN A 261 8.90 -17.99 2.01
N LYS A 262 8.26 -17.04 2.70
CA LYS A 262 6.79 -17.06 2.92
C LYS A 262 6.00 -16.36 1.81
N ILE A 263 6.66 -15.64 0.91
CA ILE A 263 6.02 -14.86 -0.15
C ILE A 263 6.09 -15.65 -1.46
N PRO A 264 4.92 -16.05 -2.03
CA PRO A 264 4.89 -16.92 -3.22
C PRO A 264 5.67 -16.35 -4.41
N ASP A 265 5.53 -15.05 -4.69
CA ASP A 265 6.20 -14.40 -5.81
C ASP A 265 7.73 -14.48 -5.68
N LEU A 266 8.27 -14.34 -4.47
CA LEU A 266 9.71 -14.41 -4.22
C LEU A 266 10.27 -15.82 -4.35
N LYS A 267 9.46 -16.85 -4.09
CA LYS A 267 9.86 -18.24 -4.38
C LYS A 267 10.09 -18.49 -5.87
N VAL A 268 9.32 -17.83 -6.72
CA VAL A 268 9.47 -17.93 -8.19
C VAL A 268 10.67 -17.11 -8.68
N VAL A 269 10.91 -15.98 -8.04
CA VAL A 269 12.05 -15.10 -8.34
C VAL A 269 13.38 -15.80 -8.04
N GLY A 270 13.50 -16.42 -6.88
CA GLY A 270 14.75 -17.00 -6.38
C GLY A 270 15.59 -15.96 -5.65
N ASP A 271 16.76 -15.63 -6.17
CA ASP A 271 17.64 -14.64 -5.55
C ASP A 271 17.08 -13.20 -5.73
N VAL A 272 16.76 -12.57 -4.61
CA VAL A 272 16.26 -11.17 -4.58
C VAL A 272 17.39 -10.14 -4.56
N SER A 273 18.64 -10.55 -4.49
CA SER A 273 19.79 -9.63 -4.47
C SER A 273 20.00 -8.93 -5.81
N GLU A 274 19.56 -9.57 -6.89
CA GLU A 274 19.69 -9.08 -8.27
C GLU A 274 18.51 -8.23 -8.76
N LEU A 275 17.44 -8.10 -7.95
CA LEU A 275 16.20 -7.43 -8.35
C LEU A 275 16.24 -5.92 -8.07
#